data_4f0994d09c7bf4ce67c6afd69ccfd154
#
_entry.id   4f0994d09c7bf4ce67c6afd69ccfd154
#
_cell.length_a   1.000
_cell.length_b   1.000
_cell.length_c   1.000
_cell.angle_alpha   90.00
_cell.angle_beta   90.00
_cell.angle_gamma   90.00
#
_symmetry.space_group_name_H-M   'P 1'
#
loop_
_entity.id
_entity.type
_entity.pdbx_description
1 polymer ?
#
loop_
_entity_poly.entity_id
_entity_poly.type
_entity_poly.pdbx_seq_one_letter_code
_entity_poly.pdbx_strand_id
1 'polypeptide(L)'
;MVDRTESTATTTVLYVIVVVVAVLIGTVLAPVVWSATQASSGDSGDPTVSVITLRAGTDAGPVNDIKEDLRQARTNESVEGVVLRIDSPGGAVASSEEFYLAVNRTAAQMPVVAYVEGTAASGGYFGIAPADRIFVKPSSTVGSIGVIVSAPLSTVERSEAQSKTYLRTGPDKATTEKDQLREQMETLHNAFVDTIVKHRGANLTMNRSGVAHGEAYIGPTALRNGFADEMGDLNSAIAEAAARADGIDGDQYNVEYNQPVSPSGGTIVLSEDPARVDGNIVYVEGSDDGGTEFQQPYEFHAVWGVPVTEDAREVTNESE
;
A
#
# COMPACT_ATOMS: atom_id res chain seq x y z
N MET A 1 -52.46 -60.43 44.66
CA MET A 1 -51.91 -60.40 43.27
C MET A 1 -51.82 -58.96 42.92
N VAL A 2 -50.72 -58.35 43.30
CA VAL A 2 -50.51 -56.86 43.11
C VAL A 2 -49.73 -56.63 41.88
N ASP A 3 -50.18 -55.70 41.16
CA ASP A 3 -49.94 -55.23 39.83
C ASP A 3 -48.42 -54.97 39.49
N ARG A 4 -47.86 -55.81 38.63
CA ARG A 4 -46.50 -55.70 38.12
C ARG A 4 -46.40 -54.90 36.76
N THR A 5 -47.50 -54.44 36.27
CA THR A 5 -47.56 -53.84 34.95
C THR A 5 -47.31 -52.30 34.92
N GLU A 6 -47.51 -51.61 36.05
CA GLU A 6 -47.26 -50.11 36.06
C GLU A 6 -45.75 -49.78 36.19
N SER A 7 -44.92 -50.64 36.76
CA SER A 7 -43.49 -50.36 36.91
C SER A 7 -42.72 -50.36 35.61
N THR A 8 -43.13 -51.13 34.60
CA THR A 8 -42.44 -51.26 33.32
C THR A 8 -42.70 -50.09 32.42
N ALA A 9 -43.95 -49.57 32.40
CA ALA A 9 -44.29 -48.41 31.57
C ALA A 9 -43.60 -47.12 32.04
N THR A 10 -43.55 -46.91 33.36
CA THR A 10 -42.89 -45.75 33.96
C THR A 10 -41.38 -45.76 33.70
N THR A 11 -40.73 -46.94 33.79
CA THR A 11 -39.31 -47.11 33.50
C THR A 11 -38.99 -46.87 32.02
N THR A 12 -39.83 -47.31 31.11
CA THR A 12 -39.70 -47.11 29.66
C THR A 12 -39.85 -45.64 29.29
N VAL A 13 -40.81 -44.93 29.86
CA VAL A 13 -41.02 -43.50 29.64
C VAL A 13 -39.85 -42.68 30.13
N LEU A 14 -39.31 -43.03 31.32
CA LEU A 14 -38.11 -42.37 31.87
C LEU A 14 -36.89 -42.57 30.97
N TYR A 15 -36.71 -43.76 30.41
CA TYR A 15 -35.61 -44.08 29.52
C TYR A 15 -35.70 -43.27 28.19
N VAL A 16 -36.91 -43.19 27.64
CA VAL A 16 -37.15 -42.37 26.43
C VAL A 16 -36.87 -40.89 26.67
N ILE A 17 -37.30 -40.35 27.83
CA ILE A 17 -37.02 -38.96 28.19
C ILE A 17 -35.50 -38.72 28.33
N VAL A 18 -34.77 -39.62 28.99
CA VAL A 18 -33.30 -39.50 29.15
C VAL A 18 -32.60 -39.54 27.78
N VAL A 19 -33.01 -40.45 26.90
CA VAL A 19 -32.45 -40.52 25.53
C VAL A 19 -32.75 -39.26 24.72
N VAL A 20 -33.97 -38.74 24.76
CA VAL A 20 -34.34 -37.50 24.06
C VAL A 20 -33.55 -36.32 24.61
N VAL A 21 -33.41 -36.19 25.91
CA VAL A 21 -32.59 -35.14 26.55
C VAL A 21 -31.12 -35.29 26.17
N ALA A 22 -30.57 -36.48 26.15
CA ALA A 22 -29.18 -36.73 25.74
C ALA A 22 -28.94 -36.39 24.27
N VAL A 23 -29.90 -36.69 23.37
CA VAL A 23 -29.84 -36.32 21.94
C VAL A 23 -29.94 -34.78 21.77
N LEU A 24 -30.84 -34.13 22.51
CA LEU A 24 -30.98 -32.67 22.47
C LEU A 24 -29.72 -31.96 22.99
N ILE A 25 -29.13 -32.45 24.09
CA ILE A 25 -27.86 -31.94 24.61
C ILE A 25 -26.74 -32.20 23.59
N GLY A 26 -26.68 -33.38 22.99
CA GLY A 26 -25.70 -33.71 21.96
C GLY A 26 -25.81 -32.83 20.71
N THR A 27 -27.02 -32.55 20.22
CA THR A 27 -27.21 -31.69 19.05
C THR A 27 -26.89 -30.21 19.29
N VAL A 28 -27.04 -29.72 20.52
CA VAL A 28 -26.71 -28.34 20.90
C VAL A 28 -25.21 -28.18 21.20
N LEU A 29 -24.60 -29.20 21.86
CA LEU A 29 -23.18 -29.13 22.24
C LEU A 29 -22.23 -29.63 21.15
N ALA A 30 -22.67 -30.48 20.22
CA ALA A 30 -21.81 -31.01 19.16
C ALA A 30 -21.19 -29.91 18.30
N PRO A 31 -21.90 -28.86 17.82
CA PRO A 31 -21.28 -27.78 17.06
C PRO A 31 -20.32 -26.93 17.91
N VAL A 32 -20.58 -26.75 19.21
CA VAL A 32 -19.70 -26.01 20.12
C VAL A 32 -18.43 -26.78 20.43
N VAL A 33 -18.55 -28.11 20.68
CA VAL A 33 -17.40 -29.00 20.89
C VAL A 33 -16.61 -29.15 19.60
N TRP A 34 -17.28 -29.26 18.44
CA TRP A 34 -16.65 -29.34 17.12
C TRP A 34 -15.85 -28.06 16.80
N SER A 35 -16.43 -26.88 17.04
CA SER A 35 -15.73 -25.61 16.86
C SER A 35 -14.59 -25.41 17.88
N ALA A 36 -14.76 -25.88 19.12
CA ALA A 36 -13.71 -25.82 20.15
C ALA A 36 -12.56 -26.81 19.87
N THR A 37 -12.83 -27.96 19.29
CA THR A 37 -11.78 -28.93 18.92
C THR A 37 -11.07 -28.51 17.60
N GLN A 38 -11.73 -27.80 16.71
CA GLN A 38 -11.06 -27.17 15.58
C GLN A 38 -10.23 -25.94 16.00
N ALA A 39 -10.65 -25.20 17.03
CA ALA A 39 -9.88 -24.08 17.56
C ALA A 39 -8.70 -24.50 18.44
N SER A 40 -8.63 -25.77 18.88
CA SER A 40 -7.56 -26.32 19.75
C SER A 40 -6.66 -27.35 19.06
N SER A 41 -6.94 -27.80 17.85
CA SER A 41 -5.91 -28.28 16.95
C SER A 41 -5.16 -27.04 16.52
N GLY A 42 -4.01 -26.74 17.07
CA GLY A 42 -3.00 -25.89 16.46
C GLY A 42 -2.73 -26.51 15.11
N ASP A 43 -3.54 -26.13 14.14
CA ASP A 43 -3.23 -26.30 12.74
C ASP A 43 -2.05 -25.35 12.51
N SER A 44 -0.86 -25.89 12.56
CA SER A 44 0.28 -25.35 11.86
C SER A 44 -0.15 -25.49 10.40
N GLY A 45 -0.97 -24.53 9.92
CA GLY A 45 -1.40 -24.49 8.53
C GLY A 45 -0.15 -24.61 7.66
N ASP A 46 -0.29 -25.28 6.51
CA ASP A 46 0.83 -25.34 5.56
C ASP A 46 1.45 -23.96 5.39
N PRO A 47 2.78 -23.86 5.35
CA PRO A 47 3.47 -22.56 5.23
C PRO A 47 2.93 -21.80 4.02
N THR A 48 2.72 -20.51 4.19
CA THR A 48 1.97 -19.69 3.23
C THR A 48 2.78 -18.49 2.80
N VAL A 49 2.75 -18.20 1.50
CA VAL A 49 3.19 -16.92 0.92
C VAL A 49 1.95 -16.04 0.70
N SER A 50 1.90 -14.88 1.35
CA SER A 50 0.80 -13.92 1.20
C SER A 50 1.08 -12.93 0.08
N VAL A 51 0.18 -12.85 -0.92
CA VAL A 51 0.26 -11.89 -2.03
C VAL A 51 -0.67 -10.72 -1.73
N ILE A 52 -0.08 -9.58 -1.41
CA ILE A 52 -0.78 -8.33 -1.09
C ILE A 52 -0.68 -7.40 -2.30
N THR A 53 -1.82 -6.87 -2.77
CA THR A 53 -1.89 -6.13 -4.03
C THR A 53 -2.22 -4.66 -3.82
N LEU A 54 -1.41 -3.75 -4.41
CA LEU A 54 -1.71 -2.33 -4.57
C LEU A 54 -1.86 -1.98 -6.06
N ARG A 55 -3.08 -1.70 -6.50
CA ARG A 55 -3.42 -1.19 -7.84
C ARG A 55 -4.12 0.16 -7.74
N ALA A 56 -3.52 1.09 -7.04
CA ALA A 56 -4.07 2.42 -6.80
C ALA A 56 -2.96 3.40 -6.45
N GLY A 57 -3.30 4.68 -6.29
CA GLY A 57 -2.43 5.67 -5.66
C GLY A 57 -2.07 5.29 -4.22
N THR A 58 -0.97 5.83 -3.73
CA THR A 58 -0.57 5.70 -2.31
C THR A 58 -1.29 6.73 -1.44
N ASP A 59 -2.62 6.80 -1.57
CA ASP A 59 -3.48 7.63 -0.74
C ASP A 59 -3.92 6.88 0.52
N ALA A 60 -4.56 7.60 1.45
CA ALA A 60 -4.84 7.05 2.78
C ALA A 60 -5.69 5.77 2.77
N GLY A 61 -6.70 5.67 1.90
CA GLY A 61 -7.57 4.49 1.81
C GLY A 61 -6.79 3.23 1.43
N PRO A 62 -6.25 3.14 0.20
CA PRO A 62 -5.49 1.98 -0.25
C PRO A 62 -4.30 1.62 0.63
N VAL A 63 -3.62 2.64 1.20
CA VAL A 63 -2.49 2.41 2.11
C VAL A 63 -2.94 1.83 3.44
N ASN A 64 -4.10 2.24 3.98
CA ASN A 64 -4.61 1.64 5.21
C ASN A 64 -4.98 0.16 5.02
N ASP A 65 -5.55 -0.20 3.87
CA ASP A 65 -5.86 -1.60 3.54
C ASP A 65 -4.57 -2.44 3.51
N ILE A 66 -3.53 -1.98 2.79
CA ILE A 66 -2.22 -2.67 2.74
C ILE A 66 -1.56 -2.76 4.12
N LYS A 67 -1.63 -1.71 4.94
CA LYS A 67 -1.08 -1.73 6.31
C LYS A 67 -1.75 -2.81 7.15
N GLU A 68 -3.06 -2.98 6.99
CA GLU A 68 -3.82 -4.02 7.68
C GLU A 68 -3.44 -5.40 7.18
N ASP A 69 -3.37 -5.62 5.86
CA ASP A 69 -2.93 -6.89 5.27
C ASP A 69 -1.51 -7.27 5.71
N LEU A 70 -0.58 -6.31 5.68
CA LEU A 70 0.78 -6.51 6.19
C LEU A 70 0.81 -6.80 7.70
N ARG A 71 -0.10 -6.22 8.47
CA ARG A 71 -0.23 -6.52 9.90
C ARG A 71 -0.75 -7.94 10.10
N GLN A 72 -1.76 -8.36 9.34
CA GLN A 72 -2.31 -9.71 9.37
C GLN A 72 -1.24 -10.73 8.99
N ALA A 73 -0.48 -10.50 7.91
CA ALA A 73 0.63 -11.36 7.52
C ALA A 73 1.65 -11.56 8.66
N ARG A 74 2.05 -10.49 9.35
CA ARG A 74 3.01 -10.58 10.48
C ARG A 74 2.45 -11.28 11.71
N THR A 75 1.14 -11.38 11.89
CA THR A 75 0.50 -11.98 13.06
C THR A 75 -0.05 -13.38 12.78
N ASN A 76 -0.06 -13.81 11.54
CA ASN A 76 -0.46 -15.16 11.14
C ASN A 76 0.78 -16.06 11.11
N GLU A 77 0.85 -17.03 12.04
CA GLU A 77 1.98 -17.95 12.19
C GLU A 77 2.21 -18.85 10.96
N SER A 78 1.21 -18.99 10.07
CA SER A 78 1.36 -19.75 8.83
C SER A 78 2.00 -18.93 7.70
N VAL A 79 2.03 -17.59 7.80
CA VAL A 79 2.61 -16.74 6.76
C VAL A 79 4.11 -16.61 6.97
N GLU A 80 4.87 -17.17 6.04
CA GLU A 80 6.32 -17.23 6.08
C GLU A 80 7.01 -16.20 5.13
N GLY A 81 6.23 -15.60 4.23
CA GLY A 81 6.73 -14.58 3.32
C GLY A 81 5.63 -13.77 2.66
N VAL A 82 5.98 -12.59 2.18
CA VAL A 82 5.04 -11.65 1.53
C VAL A 82 5.52 -11.32 0.14
N VAL A 83 4.59 -11.31 -0.82
CA VAL A 83 4.78 -10.70 -2.14
C VAL A 83 3.91 -9.46 -2.27
N LEU A 84 4.53 -8.31 -2.52
CA LEU A 84 3.84 -7.07 -2.84
C LEU A 84 3.66 -6.98 -4.35
N ARG A 85 2.43 -7.14 -4.83
CA ARG A 85 2.06 -6.94 -6.24
C ARG A 85 1.65 -5.50 -6.46
N ILE A 86 2.47 -4.74 -7.22
CA ILE A 86 2.37 -3.28 -7.29
C ILE A 86 2.04 -2.81 -8.71
N ASP A 87 1.01 -1.96 -8.80
CA ASP A 87 0.72 -1.11 -9.94
C ASP A 87 0.24 0.26 -9.40
N SER A 88 1.19 1.13 -9.05
CA SER A 88 0.92 2.39 -8.36
C SER A 88 1.80 3.53 -8.89
N PRO A 89 1.19 4.66 -9.28
CA PRO A 89 1.94 5.86 -9.68
C PRO A 89 2.50 6.66 -8.50
N GLY A 90 2.18 6.29 -7.26
CA GLY A 90 2.43 7.07 -6.06
C GLY A 90 1.16 7.77 -5.56
N GLY A 91 1.31 8.80 -4.72
CA GLY A 91 0.19 9.51 -4.09
C GLY A 91 0.66 10.52 -3.04
N ALA A 92 -0.15 10.72 -2.00
CA ALA A 92 0.17 11.62 -0.90
C ALA A 92 1.44 11.19 -0.15
N VAL A 93 2.32 12.16 0.15
CA VAL A 93 3.62 11.89 0.80
C VAL A 93 3.42 11.16 2.13
N ALA A 94 2.55 11.69 3.01
CA ALA A 94 2.33 11.12 4.34
C ALA A 94 1.86 9.65 4.28
N SER A 95 0.94 9.33 3.36
CA SER A 95 0.46 7.96 3.18
C SER A 95 1.55 7.06 2.57
N SER A 96 2.36 7.59 1.65
CA SER A 96 3.50 6.86 1.08
C SER A 96 4.54 6.51 2.15
N GLU A 97 4.79 7.41 3.11
CA GLU A 97 5.64 7.15 4.28
C GLU A 97 5.06 6.05 5.17
N GLU A 98 3.75 6.05 5.42
CA GLU A 98 3.08 4.99 6.17
C GLU A 98 3.19 3.63 5.47
N PHE A 99 3.07 3.61 4.15
CA PHE A 99 3.28 2.40 3.34
C PHE A 99 4.73 1.90 3.48
N TYR A 100 5.71 2.77 3.29
CA TYR A 100 7.12 2.45 3.52
C TYR A 100 7.39 1.86 4.90
N LEU A 101 6.87 2.51 5.96
CA LEU A 101 7.06 2.07 7.33
C LEU A 101 6.44 0.69 7.59
N ALA A 102 5.29 0.41 6.99
CA ALA A 102 4.63 -0.90 7.10
C ALA A 102 5.45 -2.00 6.41
N VAL A 103 5.93 -1.75 5.19
CA VAL A 103 6.78 -2.68 4.44
C VAL A 103 8.11 -2.91 5.16
N ASN A 104 8.79 -1.84 5.59
CA ASN A 104 10.07 -1.95 6.30
C ASN A 104 9.94 -2.75 7.61
N ARG A 105 8.81 -2.61 8.31
CA ARG A 105 8.52 -3.37 9.53
C ARG A 105 8.27 -4.85 9.24
N THR A 106 7.68 -5.16 8.10
CA THR A 106 7.43 -6.55 7.67
C THR A 106 8.71 -7.20 7.19
N ALA A 107 9.52 -6.51 6.39
CA ALA A 107 10.81 -7.00 5.92
C ALA A 107 11.83 -7.25 7.05
N ALA A 108 11.61 -6.65 8.23
CA ALA A 108 12.42 -6.95 9.42
C ALA A 108 12.02 -8.26 10.12
N GLN A 109 10.92 -8.92 9.73
CA GLN A 109 10.38 -10.11 10.38
C GLN A 109 10.31 -11.32 9.45
N MET A 110 10.04 -11.10 8.18
CA MET A 110 9.90 -12.15 7.16
C MET A 110 10.31 -11.62 5.78
N PRO A 111 10.64 -12.48 4.82
CA PRO A 111 10.94 -12.07 3.46
C PRO A 111 9.80 -11.27 2.81
N VAL A 112 10.15 -10.14 2.20
CA VAL A 112 9.25 -9.31 1.39
C VAL A 112 9.82 -9.16 0.00
N VAL A 113 9.12 -9.67 -0.99
CA VAL A 113 9.48 -9.54 -2.41
C VAL A 113 8.46 -8.64 -3.10
N ALA A 114 8.92 -7.64 -3.84
CA ALA A 114 8.03 -6.79 -4.64
C ALA A 114 8.01 -7.28 -6.11
N TYR A 115 6.82 -7.37 -6.68
CA TYR A 115 6.59 -7.57 -8.10
C TYR A 115 5.87 -6.36 -8.69
N VAL A 116 6.52 -5.67 -9.60
CA VAL A 116 5.96 -4.50 -10.28
C VAL A 116 5.17 -4.97 -11.51
N GLU A 117 3.85 -5.04 -11.37
CA GLU A 117 2.95 -5.50 -12.43
C GLU A 117 2.88 -4.50 -13.59
N GLY A 118 2.75 -3.21 -13.30
CA GLY A 118 2.72 -2.11 -14.26
C GLY A 118 3.69 -1.03 -13.82
N THR A 119 3.32 -0.28 -12.84
CA THR A 119 4.07 0.87 -12.34
C THR A 119 4.36 0.72 -10.85
N ALA A 120 5.57 1.09 -10.43
CA ALA A 120 5.90 1.44 -9.06
C ALA A 120 6.72 2.71 -9.10
N ALA A 121 6.05 3.85 -9.13
CA ALA A 121 6.69 5.15 -9.27
C ALA A 121 6.48 6.01 -8.03
N SER A 122 7.42 6.91 -7.76
CA SER A 122 7.33 7.91 -6.71
C SER A 122 6.95 7.28 -5.35
N GLY A 123 5.82 7.65 -4.73
CA GLY A 123 5.34 7.04 -3.48
C GLY A 123 5.16 5.52 -3.55
N GLY A 124 4.79 4.98 -4.72
CA GLY A 124 4.70 3.55 -4.96
C GLY A 124 6.05 2.85 -4.89
N TYR A 125 7.10 3.45 -5.47
CA TYR A 125 8.46 2.94 -5.35
C TYR A 125 9.05 3.16 -3.95
N PHE A 126 8.74 4.31 -3.33
CA PHE A 126 9.14 4.60 -1.96
C PHE A 126 8.68 3.50 -0.99
N GLY A 127 7.41 3.08 -1.12
CA GLY A 127 6.83 2.04 -0.28
C GLY A 127 7.51 0.69 -0.40
N ILE A 128 7.94 0.30 -1.61
CA ILE A 128 8.58 -1.01 -1.85
C ILE A 128 10.11 -0.99 -1.74
N ALA A 129 10.72 0.16 -1.52
CA ALA A 129 12.17 0.28 -1.41
C ALA A 129 12.81 -0.67 -0.37
N PRO A 130 12.15 -1.00 0.78
CA PRO A 130 12.66 -1.95 1.77
C PRO A 130 12.53 -3.42 1.38
N ALA A 131 11.88 -3.76 0.25
CA ALA A 131 11.76 -5.15 -0.17
C ALA A 131 13.13 -5.81 -0.41
N ASP A 132 13.24 -7.10 -0.06
CA ASP A 132 14.47 -7.87 -0.23
C ASP A 132 14.85 -8.04 -1.70
N ARG A 133 13.83 -8.14 -2.58
CA ARG A 133 13.97 -8.22 -4.04
C ARG A 133 12.84 -7.48 -4.72
N ILE A 134 13.14 -6.87 -5.84
CA ILE A 134 12.18 -6.18 -6.72
C ILE A 134 12.23 -6.80 -8.10
N PHE A 135 11.13 -7.46 -8.48
CA PHE A 135 10.91 -8.06 -9.80
C PHE A 135 10.16 -7.10 -10.71
N VAL A 136 10.59 -7.02 -11.96
CA VAL A 136 9.98 -6.20 -13.01
C VAL A 136 9.76 -6.98 -14.30
N LYS A 137 8.75 -6.58 -15.08
CA LYS A 137 8.61 -6.99 -16.47
C LYS A 137 9.34 -6.00 -17.40
N PRO A 138 9.60 -6.33 -18.67
CA PRO A 138 10.14 -5.38 -19.64
C PRO A 138 9.37 -4.06 -19.73
N SER A 139 8.05 -4.11 -19.60
CA SER A 139 7.14 -2.95 -19.67
C SER A 139 6.90 -2.27 -18.31
N SER A 140 7.38 -2.81 -17.21
CA SER A 140 7.20 -2.17 -15.90
C SER A 140 7.95 -0.87 -15.82
N THR A 141 7.39 0.11 -15.11
CA THR A 141 8.00 1.42 -14.89
C THR A 141 8.28 1.60 -13.39
N VAL A 142 9.49 2.03 -13.03
CA VAL A 142 9.90 2.29 -11.64
C VAL A 142 10.70 3.59 -11.51
N GLY A 143 10.81 4.12 -10.30
CA GLY A 143 11.62 5.31 -10.03
C GLY A 143 10.76 6.55 -9.80
N SER A 144 11.01 7.64 -10.53
CA SER A 144 10.33 8.94 -10.34
C SER A 144 10.45 9.44 -8.89
N ILE A 145 11.69 9.56 -8.41
CA ILE A 145 11.99 9.92 -7.01
C ILE A 145 11.92 11.44 -6.87
N GLY A 146 10.77 11.94 -6.43
CA GLY A 146 10.54 13.37 -6.29
C GLY A 146 9.24 13.67 -5.57
N VAL A 147 9.05 14.95 -5.26
CA VAL A 147 7.85 15.49 -4.60
C VAL A 147 7.30 16.64 -5.43
N ILE A 148 6.00 16.68 -5.64
CA ILE A 148 5.32 17.80 -6.27
C ILE A 148 4.34 18.45 -5.29
N VAL A 149 4.08 19.73 -5.44
CA VAL A 149 2.99 20.45 -4.76
C VAL A 149 1.83 20.59 -5.71
N SER A 150 0.69 20.05 -5.34
CA SER A 150 -0.55 20.13 -6.13
C SER A 150 -1.29 21.44 -5.81
N ALA A 151 -0.73 22.59 -6.24
CA ALA A 151 -1.41 23.86 -6.16
C ALA A 151 -0.93 24.77 -7.30
N PRO A 152 -1.83 25.53 -7.96
CA PRO A 152 -1.42 26.59 -8.89
C PRO A 152 -0.53 27.63 -8.18
N LEU A 153 0.48 28.12 -8.87
CA LEU A 153 1.37 29.15 -8.32
C LEU A 153 0.61 30.40 -7.87
N SER A 154 -0.43 30.78 -8.61
CA SER A 154 -1.35 31.88 -8.24
C SER A 154 -2.04 31.68 -6.89
N THR A 155 -2.36 30.43 -6.52
CA THR A 155 -2.93 30.10 -5.22
C THR A 155 -1.90 30.28 -4.11
N VAL A 156 -0.65 29.87 -4.33
CA VAL A 156 0.45 30.09 -3.38
C VAL A 156 0.69 31.57 -3.16
N GLU A 157 0.77 32.37 -4.23
CA GLU A 157 0.96 33.83 -4.18
C GLU A 157 -0.22 34.55 -3.49
N ARG A 158 -1.45 34.10 -3.74
CA ARG A 158 -2.65 34.61 -3.05
C ARG A 158 -2.64 34.29 -1.57
N SER A 159 -2.29 33.07 -1.20
CA SER A 159 -2.12 32.64 0.20
C SER A 159 -1.05 33.47 0.91
N GLU A 160 0.08 33.72 0.27
CA GLU A 160 1.14 34.57 0.80
C GLU A 160 0.64 36.02 1.05
N ALA A 161 -0.09 36.60 0.08
CA ALA A 161 -0.69 37.92 0.25
C ALA A 161 -1.72 37.98 1.37
N GLN A 162 -2.60 36.97 1.46
CA GLN A 162 -3.62 36.87 2.53
C GLN A 162 -3.00 36.65 3.90
N SER A 163 -1.93 35.87 4.02
CA SER A 163 -1.27 35.59 5.29
C SER A 163 -0.79 36.88 5.99
N LYS A 164 -0.51 37.94 5.24
CA LYS A 164 -0.10 39.26 5.74
C LYS A 164 -1.25 40.06 6.35
N THR A 165 -2.50 39.65 6.15
CA THR A 165 -3.70 40.37 6.62
C THR A 165 -4.26 39.89 7.96
N TYR A 166 -3.78 38.75 8.48
CA TYR A 166 -4.28 38.18 9.71
C TYR A 166 -3.52 38.64 10.95
N LEU A 167 -4.27 38.97 12.02
CA LEU A 167 -3.70 39.16 13.36
C LEU A 167 -3.37 37.78 13.93
N ARG A 168 -2.12 37.52 14.28
CA ARG A 168 -1.65 36.23 14.75
C ARG A 168 -0.64 36.34 15.89
N THR A 169 -0.57 35.30 16.70
CA THR A 169 0.50 35.10 17.69
C THR A 169 1.50 34.09 17.09
N GLY A 170 2.77 34.44 17.06
CA GLY A 170 3.81 33.70 16.36
C GLY A 170 3.94 34.19 14.91
N PRO A 171 5.11 34.76 14.55
CA PRO A 171 5.32 35.39 13.24
C PRO A 171 4.98 34.49 12.06
N ASP A 172 5.34 33.21 12.14
CA ASP A 172 5.22 32.25 11.04
C ASP A 172 3.95 31.38 11.10
N LYS A 173 3.06 31.67 12.06
CA LYS A 173 1.79 30.93 12.14
C LYS A 173 0.88 31.30 10.98
N ALA A 174 0.48 30.30 10.20
CA ALA A 174 -0.39 30.47 9.02
C ALA A 174 0.20 31.41 7.95
N THR A 175 1.52 31.41 7.79
CA THR A 175 2.19 31.99 6.63
C THR A 175 2.37 30.90 5.57
N THR A 176 2.19 31.30 4.32
CA THR A 176 2.59 30.49 3.17
C THR A 176 3.48 31.37 2.33
N GLU A 177 4.79 31.21 2.50
CA GLU A 177 5.78 31.90 1.68
C GLU A 177 6.34 30.90 0.67
N LYS A 178 6.53 31.35 -0.57
CA LYS A 178 7.05 30.52 -1.66
C LYS A 178 8.41 29.88 -1.30
N ASP A 179 9.27 30.63 -0.62
CA ASP A 179 10.58 30.13 -0.20
C ASP A 179 10.46 29.05 0.89
N GLN A 180 9.55 29.24 1.84
CA GLN A 180 9.26 28.25 2.87
C GLN A 180 8.71 26.95 2.26
N LEU A 181 7.81 27.05 1.28
CA LEU A 181 7.27 25.91 0.55
C LEU A 181 8.37 25.15 -0.19
N ARG A 182 9.28 25.89 -0.86
CA ARG A 182 10.46 25.32 -1.53
C ARG A 182 11.34 24.55 -0.55
N GLU A 183 11.66 25.13 0.60
CA GLU A 183 12.48 24.48 1.64
C GLU A 183 11.83 23.20 2.16
N GLN A 184 10.50 23.19 2.33
CA GLN A 184 9.75 22.00 2.71
C GLN A 184 9.84 20.92 1.63
N MET A 185 9.64 21.28 0.35
CA MET A 185 9.78 20.34 -0.76
C MET A 185 11.18 19.75 -0.86
N GLU A 186 12.23 20.56 -0.70
CA GLU A 186 13.62 20.11 -0.70
C GLU A 186 13.89 19.16 0.47
N THR A 187 13.34 19.44 1.64
CA THR A 187 13.47 18.59 2.82
C THR A 187 12.83 17.22 2.58
N LEU A 188 11.59 17.18 2.08
CA LEU A 188 10.87 15.94 1.76
C LEU A 188 11.56 15.17 0.63
N HIS A 189 12.01 15.87 -0.42
CA HIS A 189 12.76 15.27 -1.52
C HIS A 189 14.05 14.61 -1.03
N ASN A 190 14.83 15.32 -0.19
CA ASN A 190 16.05 14.78 0.38
C ASN A 190 15.79 13.54 1.23
N ALA A 191 14.75 13.56 2.08
CA ALA A 191 14.35 12.40 2.90
C ALA A 191 13.97 11.20 2.01
N PHE A 192 13.26 11.45 0.91
CA PHE A 192 12.89 10.41 -0.04
C PHE A 192 14.15 9.80 -0.70
N VAL A 193 15.02 10.64 -1.27
CA VAL A 193 16.28 10.19 -1.90
C VAL A 193 17.14 9.41 -0.91
N ASP A 194 17.28 9.88 0.31
CA ASP A 194 18.09 9.22 1.34
C ASP A 194 17.51 7.84 1.72
N THR A 195 16.18 7.71 1.74
CA THR A 195 15.52 6.42 1.96
C THR A 195 15.81 5.44 0.82
N ILE A 196 15.71 5.88 -0.44
CA ILE A 196 16.07 5.02 -1.59
C ILE A 196 17.53 4.61 -1.55
N VAL A 197 18.43 5.55 -1.29
CA VAL A 197 19.88 5.25 -1.19
C VAL A 197 20.17 4.30 -0.01
N LYS A 198 19.46 4.45 1.10
CA LYS A 198 19.59 3.55 2.26
C LYS A 198 19.27 2.09 1.90
N HIS A 199 18.17 1.86 1.20
CA HIS A 199 17.70 0.50 0.92
C HIS A 199 18.24 -0.10 -0.38
N ARG A 200 18.46 0.74 -1.37
CA ARG A 200 18.86 0.31 -2.72
C ARG A 200 20.32 0.66 -3.07
N GLY A 201 20.99 1.48 -2.25
CA GLY A 201 22.29 2.06 -2.59
C GLY A 201 23.37 1.05 -2.94
N ALA A 202 23.35 -0.16 -2.38
CA ALA A 202 24.28 -1.23 -2.72
C ALA A 202 24.10 -1.77 -4.16
N ASN A 203 22.88 -1.64 -4.71
CA ASN A 203 22.50 -2.14 -6.04
C ASN A 203 22.53 -1.03 -7.10
N LEU A 204 22.38 0.24 -6.67
CA LEU A 204 22.34 1.39 -7.57
C LEU A 204 23.68 1.60 -8.28
N THR A 205 23.63 1.79 -9.61
CA THR A 205 24.80 2.11 -10.43
C THR A 205 25.03 3.62 -10.58
N MET A 206 24.12 4.43 -10.04
CA MET A 206 24.19 5.89 -10.04
C MET A 206 24.40 6.43 -8.63
N ASN A 207 24.95 7.64 -8.55
CA ASN A 207 25.12 8.33 -7.28
C ASN A 207 23.79 8.97 -6.79
N ARG A 208 23.80 9.49 -5.57
CA ARG A 208 22.65 10.17 -4.94
C ARG A 208 22.04 11.27 -5.84
N SER A 209 22.87 12.06 -6.53
CA SER A 209 22.40 13.12 -7.42
C SER A 209 21.64 12.54 -8.63
N GLY A 210 22.08 11.41 -9.19
CA GLY A 210 21.35 10.72 -10.25
C GLY A 210 19.97 10.23 -9.80
N VAL A 211 19.86 9.67 -8.59
CA VAL A 211 18.58 9.27 -8.00
C VAL A 211 17.65 10.48 -7.84
N ALA A 212 18.19 11.62 -7.42
CA ALA A 212 17.45 12.86 -7.17
C ALA A 212 16.89 13.55 -8.42
N HIS A 213 17.23 13.10 -9.64
CA HIS A 213 16.67 13.68 -10.88
C HIS A 213 15.21 13.31 -11.14
N GLY A 214 14.65 12.35 -10.41
CA GLY A 214 13.24 11.97 -10.55
C GLY A 214 12.90 11.23 -11.85
N GLU A 215 13.88 10.66 -12.54
CA GLU A 215 13.65 9.91 -13.77
C GLU A 215 12.92 8.59 -13.49
N ALA A 216 12.02 8.22 -14.40
CA ALA A 216 11.35 6.92 -14.39
C ALA A 216 12.00 5.98 -15.40
N TYR A 217 12.19 4.72 -15.01
CA TYR A 217 12.90 3.73 -15.77
C TYR A 217 12.01 2.54 -16.14
N ILE A 218 12.02 2.13 -17.40
CA ILE A 218 11.41 0.85 -17.81
C ILE A 218 12.27 -0.33 -17.33
N GLY A 219 11.64 -1.51 -17.18
CA GLY A 219 12.23 -2.71 -16.59
C GLY A 219 13.69 -2.99 -16.94
N PRO A 220 14.09 -3.09 -18.24
CA PRO A 220 15.49 -3.35 -18.60
C PRO A 220 16.47 -2.27 -18.15
N THR A 221 16.03 -1.02 -18.08
CA THR A 221 16.84 0.09 -17.58
C THR A 221 16.87 0.09 -16.06
N ALA A 222 15.74 -0.17 -15.41
CA ALA A 222 15.65 -0.31 -13.96
C ALA A 222 16.58 -1.39 -13.42
N LEU A 223 16.67 -2.54 -14.11
CA LEU A 223 17.59 -3.61 -13.76
C LEU A 223 19.06 -3.16 -13.88
N ARG A 224 19.43 -2.48 -14.98
CA ARG A 224 20.79 -1.97 -15.16
C ARG A 224 21.18 -0.90 -14.14
N ASN A 225 20.21 -0.09 -13.72
CA ASN A 225 20.44 1.02 -12.79
C ASN A 225 20.35 0.60 -11.31
N GLY A 226 19.92 -0.64 -11.03
CA GLY A 226 19.77 -1.17 -9.68
C GLY A 226 18.47 -0.75 -8.97
N PHE A 227 17.51 -0.17 -9.70
CA PHE A 227 16.15 0.06 -9.19
C PHE A 227 15.31 -1.23 -9.12
N ALA A 228 15.69 -2.26 -9.90
CA ALA A 228 15.13 -3.60 -9.83
C ALA A 228 16.25 -4.63 -9.71
N ASP A 229 15.94 -5.81 -9.23
CA ASP A 229 16.90 -6.88 -9.00
C ASP A 229 16.81 -7.98 -10.05
N GLU A 230 15.62 -8.22 -10.61
CA GLU A 230 15.40 -9.31 -11.54
C GLU A 230 14.24 -9.06 -12.49
N MET A 231 14.33 -9.68 -13.68
CA MET A 231 13.23 -9.73 -14.63
C MET A 231 12.39 -10.99 -14.37
N GLY A 232 11.09 -10.82 -14.14
CA GLY A 232 10.22 -11.96 -13.84
C GLY A 232 8.75 -11.57 -13.77
N ASP A 233 7.93 -12.57 -13.50
CA ASP A 233 6.50 -12.46 -13.30
C ASP A 233 6.11 -12.66 -11.81
N LEU A 234 4.83 -12.64 -11.54
CA LEU A 234 4.32 -12.85 -10.17
C LEU A 234 4.72 -14.23 -9.62
N ASN A 235 4.75 -15.28 -10.46
CA ASN A 235 5.13 -16.62 -10.01
C ASN A 235 6.61 -16.66 -9.62
N SER A 236 7.46 -15.97 -10.38
CA SER A 236 8.89 -15.82 -10.03
C SER A 236 9.07 -15.12 -8.68
N ALA A 237 8.31 -14.06 -8.44
CA ALA A 237 8.35 -13.35 -7.16
C ALA A 237 7.84 -14.20 -5.99
N ILE A 238 6.79 -15.01 -6.21
CA ILE A 238 6.26 -15.94 -5.19
C ILE A 238 7.30 -17.02 -4.87
N ALA A 239 7.91 -17.62 -5.89
CA ALA A 239 8.96 -18.63 -5.70
C ALA A 239 10.17 -18.05 -4.95
N GLU A 240 10.57 -16.82 -5.26
CA GLU A 240 11.66 -16.13 -4.54
C GLU A 240 11.31 -15.86 -3.07
N ALA A 241 10.07 -15.43 -2.78
CA ALA A 241 9.62 -15.21 -1.41
C ALA A 241 9.62 -16.53 -0.62
N ALA A 242 9.11 -17.62 -1.22
CA ALA A 242 9.12 -18.96 -0.64
C ALA A 242 10.57 -19.46 -0.39
N ALA A 243 11.46 -19.28 -1.36
CA ALA A 243 12.86 -19.72 -1.24
C ALA A 243 13.66 -18.97 -0.17
N ARG A 244 13.21 -17.77 0.23
CA ARG A 244 13.84 -16.96 1.30
C ARG A 244 13.25 -17.21 2.66
N ALA A 245 12.06 -17.82 2.73
CA ALA A 245 11.37 -18.09 3.97
C ALA A 245 11.98 -19.28 4.68
N ASP A 246 12.36 -19.11 5.96
CA ASP A 246 12.97 -20.17 6.77
C ASP A 246 12.00 -21.33 7.07
N GLY A 247 10.68 -21.06 7.06
CA GLY A 247 9.63 -22.05 7.35
C GLY A 247 9.14 -22.82 6.12
N ILE A 248 9.67 -22.60 4.92
CA ILE A 248 9.26 -23.25 3.67
C ILE A 248 10.34 -24.20 3.17
N ASP A 249 10.03 -25.49 3.11
CA ASP A 249 10.88 -26.53 2.53
C ASP A 249 10.43 -26.91 1.12
N GLY A 250 11.21 -26.51 0.12
CA GLY A 250 10.96 -26.83 -1.30
C GLY A 250 9.71 -26.13 -1.84
N ASP A 251 8.88 -26.90 -2.61
CA ASP A 251 7.70 -26.37 -3.30
C ASP A 251 6.39 -26.59 -2.52
N GLN A 252 6.45 -26.98 -1.24
CA GLN A 252 5.27 -27.26 -0.41
C GLN A 252 4.87 -26.02 0.41
N TYR A 253 4.09 -25.15 -0.20
CA TYR A 253 3.51 -23.97 0.44
C TYR A 253 2.19 -23.59 -0.21
N ASN A 254 1.35 -22.90 0.53
CA ASN A 254 0.15 -22.26 0.02
C ASN A 254 0.43 -20.85 -0.45
N VAL A 255 -0.42 -20.35 -1.35
CA VAL A 255 -0.40 -18.95 -1.77
C VAL A 255 -1.76 -18.33 -1.47
N GLU A 256 -1.77 -17.33 -0.60
CA GLU A 256 -2.96 -16.56 -0.26
C GLU A 256 -2.94 -15.21 -1.01
N TYR A 257 -4.06 -14.85 -1.64
CA TYR A 257 -4.20 -13.60 -2.38
C TYR A 257 -5.13 -12.64 -1.64
N ASN A 258 -4.58 -11.57 -1.07
CA ASN A 258 -5.37 -10.48 -0.54
C ASN A 258 -5.79 -9.56 -1.68
N GLN A 259 -7.09 -9.55 -2.00
CA GLN A 259 -7.64 -8.76 -3.09
C GLN A 259 -7.93 -7.33 -2.59
N PRO A 260 -7.44 -6.30 -3.27
CA PRO A 260 -7.82 -4.93 -2.94
C PRO A 260 -9.31 -4.72 -3.25
N VAL A 261 -9.99 -3.96 -2.40
CA VAL A 261 -11.30 -3.40 -2.74
C VAL A 261 -11.08 -2.49 -3.95
N SER A 262 -11.80 -2.77 -5.05
CA SER A 262 -11.60 -2.07 -6.33
C SER A 262 -11.71 -0.56 -6.17
N PRO A 263 -10.68 0.23 -6.48
CA PRO A 263 -10.80 1.68 -6.49
C PRO A 263 -11.47 2.15 -7.77
N SER A 264 -12.33 3.14 -7.64
CA SER A 264 -12.79 3.93 -8.78
C SER A 264 -11.58 4.59 -9.45
N GLY A 265 -11.35 4.31 -10.72
CA GLY A 265 -10.16 4.72 -11.44
C GLY A 265 -10.01 6.24 -11.57
N GLY A 266 -8.82 6.74 -11.28
CA GLY A 266 -8.36 8.05 -11.73
C GLY A 266 -7.56 7.89 -13.02
N THR A 267 -7.86 8.68 -14.03
CA THR A 267 -7.11 8.73 -15.28
C THR A 267 -5.96 9.72 -15.16
N ILE A 268 -4.73 9.29 -15.50
CA ILE A 268 -3.56 10.18 -15.56
C ILE A 268 -3.43 10.71 -16.99
N VAL A 269 -3.47 12.02 -17.14
CA VAL A 269 -3.24 12.70 -18.43
C VAL A 269 -1.81 13.25 -18.45
N LEU A 270 -1.04 12.93 -19.49
CA LEU A 270 0.30 13.47 -19.68
C LEU A 270 0.23 14.83 -20.41
N SER A 271 0.84 15.85 -19.83
CA SER A 271 0.98 17.19 -20.43
C SER A 271 2.39 17.39 -20.98
N GLU A 272 2.51 18.11 -22.09
CA GLU A 272 3.74 18.13 -22.91
C GLU A 272 4.79 19.21 -22.56
N ASP A 273 4.50 20.26 -21.77
CA ASP A 273 5.49 21.31 -21.50
C ASP A 273 5.58 21.80 -20.04
N PRO A 274 6.76 21.79 -19.40
CA PRO A 274 6.98 22.46 -18.12
C PRO A 274 7.14 23.97 -18.33
N ALA A 275 6.37 24.78 -17.59
CA ALA A 275 6.41 26.24 -17.74
C ALA A 275 7.75 26.86 -17.26
N ARG A 276 8.44 26.25 -16.31
CA ARG A 276 9.73 26.73 -15.77
C ARG A 276 10.44 25.66 -14.96
N VAL A 277 11.78 25.61 -15.09
CA VAL A 277 12.65 24.73 -14.26
C VAL A 277 13.64 25.61 -13.49
N ASP A 278 13.79 25.37 -12.19
CA ASP A 278 14.75 26.05 -11.30
C ASP A 278 15.41 25.00 -10.39
N GLY A 279 16.61 24.57 -10.74
CA GLY A 279 17.29 23.44 -10.11
C GLY A 279 16.52 22.14 -10.32
N ASN A 280 16.11 21.47 -9.22
CA ASN A 280 15.29 20.24 -9.24
C ASN A 280 13.78 20.53 -9.11
N ILE A 281 13.36 21.79 -9.15
CA ILE A 281 11.96 22.19 -8.99
C ILE A 281 11.39 22.59 -10.35
N VAL A 282 10.29 21.96 -10.72
CA VAL A 282 9.53 22.23 -11.95
C VAL A 282 8.22 22.93 -11.56
N TYR A 283 7.96 24.08 -12.16
CA TYR A 283 6.70 24.80 -12.01
C TYR A 283 5.79 24.48 -13.18
N VAL A 284 4.55 24.08 -12.87
CA VAL A 284 3.51 23.82 -13.86
C VAL A 284 2.39 24.84 -13.66
N GLU A 285 1.97 25.55 -14.69
CA GLU A 285 0.82 26.46 -14.64
C GLU A 285 -0.48 25.65 -14.72
N GLY A 286 -1.38 25.83 -13.74
CA GLY A 286 -2.71 25.26 -13.69
C GLY A 286 -3.80 26.33 -13.71
N SER A 287 -5.00 25.97 -14.12
CA SER A 287 -6.18 26.86 -14.16
C SER A 287 -6.74 27.16 -12.75
N ASP A 288 -7.29 28.36 -12.58
CA ASP A 288 -7.74 28.96 -11.32
C ASP A 288 -9.26 28.75 -11.14
N ASP A 289 -9.69 27.82 -10.27
CA ASP A 289 -11.10 27.71 -9.88
C ASP A 289 -11.29 27.85 -8.37
N GLY A 290 -12.14 28.83 -8.02
CA GLY A 290 -12.32 29.32 -6.66
C GLY A 290 -13.25 28.49 -5.79
N GLY A 291 -12.74 28.01 -4.68
CA GLY A 291 -13.52 27.46 -3.55
C GLY A 291 -13.00 27.98 -2.22
N THR A 292 -13.91 28.52 -1.40
CA THR A 292 -13.62 29.02 -0.05
C THR A 292 -13.91 27.96 0.98
N GLU A 293 -12.95 27.09 1.29
CA GLU A 293 -12.93 26.28 2.50
C GLU A 293 -11.55 26.44 3.17
N PHE A 294 -11.52 26.50 4.51
CA PHE A 294 -10.27 26.50 5.29
C PHE A 294 -9.59 25.12 5.25
N GLN A 295 -9.25 24.65 4.05
CA GLN A 295 -8.38 23.51 3.83
C GLN A 295 -6.94 24.01 3.69
N GLN A 296 -5.98 23.15 3.97
CA GLN A 296 -4.59 23.46 3.64
C GLN A 296 -4.53 23.77 2.14
N PRO A 297 -4.00 24.93 1.71
CA PRO A 297 -4.08 25.38 0.31
C PRO A 297 -3.22 24.54 -0.64
N TYR A 298 -2.50 23.55 -0.16
CA TYR A 298 -1.63 22.66 -0.93
C TYR A 298 -1.44 21.32 -0.23
N GLU A 299 -1.27 20.28 -1.02
CA GLU A 299 -0.89 18.94 -0.57
C GLU A 299 0.39 18.51 -1.28
N PHE A 300 1.28 17.84 -0.53
CA PHE A 300 2.49 17.27 -1.12
C PHE A 300 2.18 15.87 -1.66
N HIS A 301 2.52 15.64 -2.93
CA HIS A 301 2.35 14.37 -3.60
C HIS A 301 3.67 13.77 -4.03
N ALA A 302 3.79 12.46 -3.87
CA ALA A 302 4.81 11.63 -4.45
C ALA A 302 4.14 10.76 -5.53
N VAL A 303 3.82 11.36 -6.68
CA VAL A 303 3.14 10.72 -7.81
C VAL A 303 3.99 10.80 -9.07
N TRP A 304 3.77 9.86 -9.98
CA TRP A 304 4.28 9.91 -11.34
C TRP A 304 3.15 10.31 -12.30
N GLY A 305 3.43 11.30 -13.14
CA GLY A 305 2.46 11.88 -14.06
C GLY A 305 2.18 13.35 -13.73
N VAL A 306 1.18 13.92 -14.36
CA VAL A 306 0.75 15.31 -14.16
C VAL A 306 -0.62 15.32 -13.49
N PRO A 307 -0.87 16.17 -12.47
CA PRO A 307 -2.19 16.30 -11.88
C PRO A 307 -3.24 16.66 -12.94
N VAL A 308 -4.35 15.94 -12.95
CA VAL A 308 -5.50 16.25 -13.82
C VAL A 308 -6.33 17.32 -13.13
N THR A 309 -6.48 18.47 -13.74
CA THR A 309 -7.43 19.50 -13.30
C THR A 309 -8.87 19.11 -13.68
N GLU A 310 -9.87 19.54 -12.92
CA GLU A 310 -11.29 19.19 -13.17
C GLU A 310 -11.77 19.59 -14.56
N ASP A 311 -11.23 20.66 -15.14
CA ASP A 311 -11.53 21.12 -16.52
C ASP A 311 -11.20 20.07 -17.61
N ALA A 312 -10.23 19.18 -17.36
CA ALA A 312 -9.91 18.11 -18.31
C ALA A 312 -10.98 17.00 -18.34
N ARG A 313 -11.88 16.94 -17.36
CA ARG A 313 -12.97 15.95 -17.29
C ARG A 313 -14.21 16.37 -18.10
N GLU A 314 -14.47 17.67 -18.25
CA GLU A 314 -15.62 18.16 -19.03
C GLU A 314 -15.45 17.97 -20.55
N VAL A 315 -14.23 18.08 -21.06
CA VAL A 315 -13.97 17.95 -22.50
C VAL A 315 -14.18 16.53 -23.03
N THR A 316 -14.10 15.49 -22.18
CA THR A 316 -14.31 14.09 -22.59
C THR A 316 -15.78 13.68 -22.58
N ASN A 317 -16.68 14.43 -21.91
CA ASN A 317 -18.12 14.12 -21.87
C ASN A 317 -18.94 14.79 -22.98
N GLU A 318 -18.39 15.74 -23.75
CA GLU A 318 -19.09 16.39 -24.88
C GLU A 318 -18.82 15.71 -26.25
N SER A 319 -18.07 14.63 -26.30
CA SER A 319 -17.70 13.94 -27.55
C SER A 319 -18.26 12.51 -27.71
N GLU A 320 -19.34 12.16 -26.99
CA GLU A 320 -20.15 10.95 -27.27
C GLU A 320 -21.51 11.28 -27.85
#